data_33914c2ac85f4ab070dd406dbeb391b4
#
_entry.id   33914c2ac85f4ab070dd406dbeb391b4
#
_cell.length_a   1.000
_cell.length_b   1.000
_cell.length_c   1.000
_cell.angle_alpha   90.00
_cell.angle_beta   90.00
_cell.angle_gamma   90.00
#
_symmetry.space_group_name_H-M   'P 1'
#
loop_
_entity.id
_entity.type
_entity.pdbx_description
1 polymer ?
#
loop_
_entity_poly.entity_id
_entity_poly.type
_entity_poly.pdbx_seq_one_letter_code
_entity_poly.pdbx_strand_id
1 'polypeptide(L)'
;MGSPTRGGRPSTHAVKADDGYILNGVKTYTSMSKALTHIIVAAYIEELESVGFFLVDRNLPGVEIADNWDVLGMRATESHDLILNDVKVPLKHLVETEKSKAPNGWILHIPSCYLGIAQAARNYAVDFAIQHSPNSIEGTIATLPTVQQNLGKMETLLLCARQFLWSTAKGYQQYKDDSQIRNPTSASKVMVMNQGLEVIDLAMRIVGAKSLEMNRPLQRYYRDMRAGLHNPPMEDAAYTNIAKSITDTF
;
A
#
# COMPACT_ATOMS: atom_id res chain seq x y z
N MET A 1 7.99 12.35 -14.34
CA MET A 1 7.08 11.18 -14.21
C MET A 1 5.79 11.65 -13.56
N GLY A 2 4.68 11.52 -14.25
CA GLY A 2 3.36 11.83 -13.68
C GLY A 2 2.97 10.77 -12.65
N SER A 3 2.64 11.19 -11.42
CA SER A 3 2.05 10.29 -10.44
C SER A 3 0.54 10.23 -10.70
N PRO A 4 -0.03 9.10 -11.12
CA PRO A 4 -1.48 8.98 -11.33
C PRO A 4 -2.29 9.21 -10.05
N THR A 5 -1.65 9.09 -8.90
CA THR A 5 -2.27 9.28 -7.57
C THR A 5 -2.50 10.74 -7.21
N ARG A 6 -1.85 11.68 -7.90
CA ARG A 6 -2.04 13.14 -7.74
C ARG A 6 -2.85 13.76 -8.89
N GLY A 7 -3.56 12.93 -9.67
CA GLY A 7 -4.31 13.39 -10.84
C GLY A 7 -3.46 13.70 -12.05
N GLY A 8 -2.19 13.25 -12.06
CA GLY A 8 -1.29 13.40 -13.20
C GLY A 8 -1.67 12.49 -14.36
N ARG A 9 -1.45 12.97 -15.57
CA ARG A 9 -1.58 12.18 -16.79
C ARG A 9 -0.64 10.97 -16.73
N PRO A 10 -1.11 9.74 -17.03
CA PRO A 10 -0.25 8.56 -17.15
C PRO A 10 0.88 8.79 -18.17
N SER A 11 2.04 8.18 -17.95
CA SER A 11 3.13 8.17 -18.94
C SER A 11 2.88 7.16 -20.08
N THR A 12 1.85 6.34 -19.94
CA THR A 12 1.30 5.49 -21.00
C THR A 12 0.20 6.23 -21.75
N HIS A 13 0.18 6.11 -23.05
CA HIS A 13 -0.82 6.72 -23.93
C HIS A 13 -1.38 5.68 -24.90
N ALA A 14 -2.59 5.94 -25.35
CA ALA A 14 -3.34 5.11 -26.28
C ALA A 14 -3.79 5.96 -27.47
N VAL A 15 -3.50 5.49 -28.67
CA VAL A 15 -3.96 6.08 -29.92
C VAL A 15 -4.95 5.13 -30.57
N LYS A 16 -6.07 5.66 -31.04
CA LYS A 16 -7.10 4.87 -31.73
C LYS A 16 -6.56 4.30 -33.05
N ALA A 17 -6.84 3.05 -33.30
CA ALA A 17 -6.58 2.34 -34.55
C ALA A 17 -7.88 1.74 -35.08
N ASP A 18 -7.88 1.20 -36.29
CA ASP A 18 -9.08 0.71 -36.97
C ASP A 18 -9.87 -0.32 -36.12
N ASP A 19 -9.16 -1.26 -35.50
CA ASP A 19 -9.75 -2.37 -34.73
C ASP A 19 -9.62 -2.22 -33.19
N GLY A 20 -9.12 -1.08 -32.71
CA GLY A 20 -8.88 -0.90 -31.26
C GLY A 20 -7.96 0.26 -30.93
N TYR A 21 -6.91 -0.01 -30.18
CA TYR A 21 -5.94 0.99 -29.73
C TYR A 21 -4.51 0.47 -29.84
N ILE A 22 -3.57 1.39 -30.03
CA ILE A 22 -2.13 1.14 -29.92
C ILE A 22 -1.65 1.81 -28.63
N LEU A 23 -1.07 1.00 -27.73
CA LEU A 23 -0.56 1.47 -26.44
C LEU A 23 0.95 1.64 -26.49
N ASN A 24 1.43 2.78 -25.98
CA ASN A 24 2.84 3.09 -25.84
C ASN A 24 3.14 3.69 -24.47
N GLY A 25 4.37 3.49 -23.99
CA GLY A 25 4.89 4.11 -22.77
C GLY A 25 5.32 3.12 -21.69
N VAL A 26 5.52 3.63 -20.47
CA VAL A 26 6.00 2.84 -19.35
C VAL A 26 5.04 2.99 -18.18
N LYS A 27 4.55 1.86 -17.65
CA LYS A 27 3.79 1.80 -16.42
C LYS A 27 4.70 1.32 -15.29
N THR A 28 4.95 2.19 -14.32
CA THR A 28 5.71 1.84 -13.11
C THR A 28 4.87 1.05 -12.10
N TYR A 29 5.53 0.39 -11.16
CA TYR A 29 4.90 -0.34 -10.06
C TYR A 29 3.88 -1.39 -10.51
N THR A 30 4.25 -2.25 -11.44
CA THR A 30 3.42 -3.38 -11.88
C THR A 30 3.64 -4.57 -10.95
N SER A 31 2.96 -4.57 -9.80
CA SER A 31 3.12 -5.62 -8.78
C SER A 31 2.80 -7.00 -9.34
N MET A 32 3.60 -7.99 -8.94
CA MET A 32 3.58 -9.37 -9.46
C MET A 32 3.81 -9.47 -10.97
N SER A 33 4.47 -8.48 -11.57
CA SER A 33 4.64 -8.35 -13.04
C SER A 33 5.09 -9.64 -13.72
N LYS A 34 6.01 -10.39 -13.10
CA LYS A 34 6.52 -11.66 -13.63
C LYS A 34 5.50 -12.83 -13.58
N ALA A 35 4.47 -12.73 -12.75
CA ALA A 35 3.46 -13.78 -12.55
C ALA A 35 2.11 -13.48 -13.23
N LEU A 36 1.85 -12.22 -13.61
CA LEU A 36 0.60 -11.84 -14.24
C LEU A 36 0.51 -12.36 -15.67
N THR A 37 -0.66 -12.83 -16.06
CA THR A 37 -1.02 -13.18 -17.45
C THR A 37 -1.71 -12.02 -18.16
N HIS A 38 -2.50 -11.24 -17.40
CA HIS A 38 -3.20 -10.06 -17.87
C HIS A 38 -2.96 -8.89 -16.93
N ILE A 39 -2.85 -7.70 -17.46
CA ILE A 39 -2.47 -6.48 -16.73
C ILE A 39 -3.47 -5.38 -17.07
N ILE A 40 -4.04 -4.75 -16.06
CA ILE A 40 -4.82 -3.52 -16.25
C ILE A 40 -3.85 -2.34 -16.34
N VAL A 41 -3.89 -1.66 -17.47
CA VAL A 41 -3.04 -0.51 -17.78
C VAL A 41 -3.90 0.74 -17.92
N ALA A 42 -3.62 1.76 -17.11
CA ALA A 42 -4.17 3.09 -17.33
C ALA A 42 -3.36 3.78 -18.43
N ALA A 43 -4.00 4.25 -19.48
CA ALA A 43 -3.36 5.02 -20.53
C ALA A 43 -4.21 6.26 -20.88
N TYR A 44 -3.55 7.35 -21.25
CA TYR A 44 -4.24 8.53 -21.73
C TYR A 44 -4.66 8.32 -23.19
N ILE A 45 -5.95 8.51 -23.47
CA ILE A 45 -6.52 8.40 -24.81
C ILE A 45 -6.57 9.79 -25.41
N GLU A 46 -5.76 10.04 -26.43
CA GLU A 46 -5.61 11.38 -27.03
C GLU A 46 -6.93 11.90 -27.59
N GLU A 47 -7.69 11.07 -28.30
CA GLU A 47 -8.93 11.48 -28.97
C GLU A 47 -10.07 11.77 -27.99
N LEU A 48 -10.01 11.20 -26.78
CA LEU A 48 -11.04 11.39 -25.75
C LEU A 48 -10.60 12.37 -24.66
N GLU A 49 -9.37 12.85 -24.71
CA GLU A 49 -8.75 13.70 -23.69
C GLU A 49 -8.95 13.15 -22.25
N SER A 50 -8.98 11.83 -22.12
CA SER A 50 -9.31 11.14 -20.86
C SER A 50 -8.44 9.92 -20.63
N VAL A 51 -8.44 9.41 -19.39
CA VAL A 51 -7.72 8.17 -19.05
C VAL A 51 -8.65 6.98 -19.27
N GLY A 52 -8.20 6.01 -20.06
CA GLY A 52 -8.84 4.71 -20.19
C GLY A 52 -8.05 3.61 -19.47
N PHE A 53 -8.74 2.54 -19.10
CA PHE A 53 -8.15 1.35 -18.49
C PHE A 53 -8.24 0.19 -19.47
N PHE A 54 -7.10 -0.36 -19.83
CA PHE A 54 -6.97 -1.40 -20.86
C PHE A 54 -6.58 -2.73 -20.22
N LEU A 55 -7.22 -3.81 -20.63
CA LEU A 55 -6.81 -5.17 -20.30
C LEU A 55 -5.77 -5.63 -21.32
N VAL A 56 -4.53 -5.78 -20.89
CA VAL A 56 -3.38 -6.14 -21.75
C VAL A 56 -2.95 -7.56 -21.43
N ASP A 57 -2.95 -8.45 -22.43
CA ASP A 57 -2.33 -9.77 -22.32
C ASP A 57 -0.80 -9.60 -22.33
N ARG A 58 -0.13 -10.24 -21.37
CA ARG A 58 1.32 -10.19 -21.24
C ARG A 58 2.08 -10.65 -22.47
N ASN A 59 1.51 -11.58 -23.25
CA ASN A 59 2.16 -12.20 -24.39
C ASN A 59 1.97 -11.41 -25.69
N LEU A 60 1.28 -10.27 -25.67
CA LEU A 60 1.14 -9.43 -26.86
C LEU A 60 2.51 -8.91 -27.32
N PRO A 61 2.74 -8.85 -28.63
CA PRO A 61 3.94 -8.21 -29.18
C PRO A 61 4.09 -6.78 -28.65
N GLY A 62 5.31 -6.42 -28.25
CA GLY A 62 5.61 -5.10 -27.69
C GLY A 62 5.39 -4.96 -26.19
N VAL A 63 4.92 -5.99 -25.50
CA VAL A 63 4.81 -6.03 -24.02
C VAL A 63 6.10 -6.59 -23.44
N GLU A 64 6.76 -5.80 -22.60
CA GLU A 64 7.99 -6.21 -21.90
C GLU A 64 7.91 -5.86 -20.41
N ILE A 65 8.46 -6.72 -19.57
CA ILE A 65 8.66 -6.48 -18.14
C ILE A 65 10.14 -6.16 -17.92
N ALA A 66 10.43 -4.96 -17.44
CA ALA A 66 11.78 -4.57 -17.05
C ALA A 66 12.22 -5.36 -15.81
N ASP A 67 13.52 -5.64 -15.70
CA ASP A 67 14.10 -6.28 -14.50
C ASP A 67 14.75 -5.22 -13.61
N ASN A 68 13.93 -4.30 -13.07
CA ASN A 68 14.39 -3.09 -12.40
C ASN A 68 13.81 -2.89 -10.99
N TRP A 69 13.23 -3.94 -10.36
CA TRP A 69 12.71 -3.85 -9.00
C TRP A 69 13.81 -4.06 -7.95
N ASP A 70 14.53 -2.99 -7.63
CA ASP A 70 15.57 -2.98 -6.59
C ASP A 70 15.24 -1.96 -5.50
N VAL A 71 14.62 -2.41 -4.41
CA VAL A 71 14.02 -1.59 -3.36
C VAL A 71 14.36 -2.10 -1.97
N LEU A 72 14.28 -1.21 -0.98
CA LEU A 72 14.56 -1.53 0.42
C LEU A 72 13.51 -2.47 1.03
N GLY A 73 12.24 -2.18 0.85
CA GLY A 73 11.10 -2.94 1.39
C GLY A 73 10.11 -3.36 0.31
N MET A 74 9.18 -4.25 0.65
CA MET A 74 8.21 -4.82 -0.29
C MET A 74 8.89 -5.50 -1.51
N ARG A 75 10.05 -6.08 -1.30
CA ARG A 75 10.87 -6.71 -2.37
C ARG A 75 10.11 -7.83 -3.09
N ALA A 76 9.36 -8.63 -2.33
CA ALA A 76 8.61 -9.77 -2.87
C ALA A 76 7.38 -9.37 -3.70
N THR A 77 7.06 -8.09 -3.83
CA THR A 77 5.98 -7.66 -4.73
C THR A 77 6.38 -7.68 -6.20
N GLU A 78 7.70 -7.79 -6.51
CA GLU A 78 8.20 -7.86 -7.88
C GLU A 78 7.50 -6.84 -8.80
N SER A 79 7.53 -5.56 -8.34
CA SER A 79 6.75 -4.47 -8.95
C SER A 79 7.56 -3.77 -10.05
N HIS A 80 8.10 -4.55 -10.97
CA HIS A 80 8.86 -4.05 -12.11
C HIS A 80 8.04 -3.14 -13.01
N ASP A 81 8.71 -2.37 -13.83
CA ASP A 81 8.07 -1.56 -14.85
C ASP A 81 7.57 -2.43 -16.02
N LEU A 82 6.39 -2.07 -16.51
CA LEU A 82 5.81 -2.60 -17.73
C LEU A 82 6.10 -1.62 -18.87
N ILE A 83 6.78 -2.08 -19.90
CA ILE A 83 7.10 -1.36 -21.11
C ILE A 83 6.12 -1.77 -22.20
N LEU A 84 5.52 -0.80 -22.85
CA LEU A 84 4.58 -0.98 -23.96
C LEU A 84 5.17 -0.27 -25.19
N ASN A 85 5.38 -1.01 -26.25
CA ASN A 85 5.93 -0.54 -27.51
C ASN A 85 5.04 -1.01 -28.66
N ASP A 86 4.21 -0.11 -29.18
CA ASP A 86 3.23 -0.35 -30.24
C ASP A 86 2.30 -1.56 -29.97
N VAL A 87 1.87 -1.71 -28.71
CA VAL A 87 1.02 -2.84 -28.29
C VAL A 87 -0.39 -2.63 -28.80
N LYS A 88 -0.84 -3.51 -29.70
CA LYS A 88 -2.19 -3.48 -30.27
C LYS A 88 -3.17 -4.20 -29.35
N VAL A 89 -4.22 -3.51 -28.93
CA VAL A 89 -5.30 -4.07 -28.10
C VAL A 89 -6.65 -3.86 -28.77
N PRO A 90 -7.52 -4.89 -28.83
CA PRO A 90 -8.85 -4.76 -29.41
C PRO A 90 -9.72 -3.78 -28.64
N LEU A 91 -10.71 -3.18 -29.28
CA LEU A 91 -11.64 -2.22 -28.66
C LEU A 91 -12.32 -2.79 -27.40
N LYS A 92 -12.70 -4.07 -27.42
CA LYS A 92 -13.33 -4.77 -26.29
C LYS A 92 -12.43 -4.86 -25.03
N HIS A 93 -11.13 -4.59 -25.15
CA HIS A 93 -10.19 -4.58 -24.02
C HIS A 93 -10.08 -3.21 -23.36
N LEU A 94 -10.74 -2.18 -23.88
CA LEU A 94 -10.99 -0.94 -23.13
C LEU A 94 -12.08 -1.23 -22.10
N VAL A 95 -11.68 -1.39 -20.83
CA VAL A 95 -12.55 -1.85 -19.74
C VAL A 95 -13.37 -0.69 -19.19
N GLU A 96 -12.77 0.49 -19.05
CA GLU A 96 -13.38 1.66 -18.45
C GLU A 96 -12.71 2.94 -18.97
N THR A 97 -13.51 3.98 -19.23
CA THR A 97 -13.03 5.31 -19.66
C THR A 97 -13.24 6.38 -18.58
N GLU A 98 -14.05 6.10 -17.56
CA GLU A 98 -14.34 7.03 -16.48
C GLU A 98 -14.07 6.40 -15.13
N LYS A 99 -13.51 7.20 -14.20
CA LYS A 99 -13.42 6.78 -12.79
C LYS A 99 -14.84 6.71 -12.22
N SER A 100 -15.19 5.54 -11.70
CA SER A 100 -16.39 5.39 -10.88
C SER A 100 -16.39 6.43 -9.77
N LYS A 101 -17.52 7.15 -9.61
CA LYS A 101 -17.74 8.09 -8.50
C LYS A 101 -18.12 7.36 -7.20
N ALA A 102 -18.33 6.04 -7.27
CA ALA A 102 -18.68 5.26 -6.09
C ALA A 102 -17.52 5.22 -5.08
N PRO A 103 -17.79 5.18 -3.77
CA PRO A 103 -16.78 5.00 -2.76
C PRO A 103 -15.91 3.79 -3.07
N ASN A 104 -14.60 3.99 -3.09
CA ASN A 104 -13.68 2.96 -3.51
C ASN A 104 -13.05 2.27 -2.29
N GLY A 105 -13.70 1.19 -1.81
CA GLY A 105 -13.26 0.42 -0.65
C GLY A 105 -11.88 -0.24 -0.81
N TRP A 106 -11.34 -0.36 -2.04
CA TRP A 106 -10.02 -0.97 -2.26
C TRP A 106 -8.89 -0.24 -1.53
N ILE A 107 -9.04 1.05 -1.29
CA ILE A 107 -8.02 1.84 -0.58
C ILE A 107 -7.77 1.34 0.85
N LEU A 108 -8.74 0.64 1.46
CA LEU A 108 -8.60 0.02 2.78
C LEU A 108 -7.69 -1.22 2.78
N HIS A 109 -7.37 -1.79 1.61
CA HIS A 109 -6.40 -2.90 1.52
C HIS A 109 -5.00 -2.46 1.99
N ILE A 110 -4.61 -1.22 1.71
CA ILE A 110 -3.30 -0.66 2.10
C ILE A 110 -3.14 -0.70 3.62
N PRO A 111 -3.96 0.01 4.43
CA PRO A 111 -3.82 -0.02 5.88
C PRO A 111 -4.05 -1.42 6.46
N SER A 112 -4.89 -2.26 5.86
CA SER A 112 -5.10 -3.65 6.32
C SER A 112 -3.83 -4.48 6.21
N CYS A 113 -3.11 -4.40 5.09
CA CYS A 113 -1.84 -5.09 4.88
C CYS A 113 -0.79 -4.63 5.91
N TYR A 114 -0.62 -3.34 6.08
CA TYR A 114 0.37 -2.79 7.01
C TYR A 114 0.02 -3.03 8.48
N LEU A 115 -1.26 -3.04 8.84
CA LEU A 115 -1.70 -3.48 10.17
C LEU A 115 -1.30 -4.95 10.44
N GLY A 116 -1.39 -5.80 9.43
CA GLY A 116 -0.92 -7.19 9.51
C GLY A 116 0.59 -7.29 9.76
N ILE A 117 1.40 -6.45 9.10
CA ILE A 117 2.86 -6.39 9.34
C ILE A 117 3.16 -5.96 10.78
N ALA A 118 2.49 -4.90 11.26
CA ALA A 118 2.66 -4.44 12.64
C ALA A 118 2.25 -5.51 13.67
N GLN A 119 1.15 -6.22 13.41
CA GLN A 119 0.69 -7.34 14.23
C GLN A 119 1.73 -8.48 14.26
N ALA A 120 2.32 -8.81 13.12
CA ALA A 120 3.36 -9.84 13.04
C ALA A 120 4.62 -9.43 13.83
N ALA A 121 5.00 -8.16 13.78
CA ALA A 121 6.12 -7.64 14.55
C ALA A 121 5.87 -7.73 16.07
N ARG A 122 4.66 -7.37 16.54
CA ARG A 122 4.26 -7.53 17.93
C ARG A 122 4.30 -9.00 18.37
N ASN A 123 3.73 -9.90 17.57
CA ASN A 123 3.72 -11.32 17.88
C ASN A 123 5.16 -11.85 18.05
N TYR A 124 6.04 -11.52 17.11
CA TYR A 124 7.44 -11.90 17.18
C TYR A 124 8.14 -11.36 18.45
N ALA A 125 7.89 -10.10 18.82
CA ALA A 125 8.46 -9.51 20.02
C ALA A 125 7.95 -10.17 21.30
N VAL A 126 6.67 -10.56 21.36
CA VAL A 126 6.08 -11.32 22.48
C VAL A 126 6.75 -12.68 22.59
N ASP A 127 6.80 -13.45 21.48
CA ASP A 127 7.42 -14.78 21.46
C ASP A 127 8.89 -14.72 21.86
N PHE A 128 9.60 -13.71 21.39
CA PHE A 128 10.99 -13.49 21.78
C PHE A 128 11.12 -13.19 23.28
N ALA A 129 10.26 -12.30 23.81
CA ALA A 129 10.33 -11.89 25.21
C ALA A 129 10.07 -13.04 26.20
N ILE A 130 9.12 -13.93 25.89
CA ILE A 130 8.80 -15.08 26.76
C ILE A 130 9.81 -16.24 26.64
N GLN A 131 10.65 -16.26 25.60
CA GLN A 131 11.64 -17.34 25.39
C GLN A 131 13.06 -16.90 25.73
N HIS A 132 13.35 -15.59 25.65
CA HIS A 132 14.72 -15.11 25.84
C HIS A 132 15.08 -14.91 27.30
N SER A 133 16.05 -15.70 27.80
CA SER A 133 16.57 -15.67 29.16
C SER A 133 18.08 -15.39 29.11
N PRO A 134 18.52 -14.11 29.22
CA PRO A 134 19.94 -13.79 29.28
C PRO A 134 20.53 -14.12 30.65
N ASN A 135 21.82 -14.43 30.72
CA ASN A 135 22.50 -14.80 31.95
C ASN A 135 22.51 -13.72 33.05
N SER A 136 22.14 -12.49 32.71
CA SER A 136 22.16 -11.34 33.61
C SER A 136 20.89 -11.15 34.45
N ILE A 137 19.85 -11.94 34.19
CA ILE A 137 18.60 -11.89 34.94
C ILE A 137 18.10 -13.31 35.26
N GLU A 138 17.29 -13.42 36.32
CA GLU A 138 16.54 -14.64 36.59
C GLU A 138 15.25 -14.65 35.74
N GLY A 139 15.01 -15.74 35.01
CA GLY A 139 13.85 -15.90 34.14
C GLY A 139 14.02 -15.24 32.78
N THR A 140 12.90 -14.87 32.15
CA THR A 140 12.87 -14.30 30.80
C THR A 140 12.75 -12.78 30.84
N ILE A 141 13.10 -12.12 29.73
CA ILE A 141 12.97 -10.64 29.64
C ILE A 141 11.52 -10.16 29.71
N ALA A 142 10.52 -11.03 29.56
CA ALA A 142 9.11 -10.68 29.71
C ALA A 142 8.76 -10.18 31.12
N THR A 143 9.59 -10.49 32.14
CA THR A 143 9.40 -10.01 33.53
C THR A 143 9.94 -8.59 33.75
N LEU A 144 10.72 -8.05 32.81
CA LEU A 144 11.31 -6.72 32.94
C LEU A 144 10.23 -5.62 32.76
N PRO A 145 10.14 -4.65 33.69
CA PRO A 145 9.13 -3.59 33.62
C PRO A 145 9.13 -2.80 32.28
N THR A 146 10.31 -2.51 31.73
CA THR A 146 10.44 -1.82 30.46
C THR A 146 9.93 -2.64 29.27
N VAL A 147 10.10 -3.96 29.30
CA VAL A 147 9.55 -4.86 28.27
C VAL A 147 8.04 -4.91 28.39
N GLN A 148 7.51 -5.05 29.61
CA GLN A 148 6.06 -5.05 29.86
C GLN A 148 5.39 -3.75 29.42
N GLN A 149 6.00 -2.59 29.70
CA GLN A 149 5.52 -1.29 29.24
C GLN A 149 5.50 -1.20 27.71
N ASN A 150 6.57 -1.64 27.04
CA ASN A 150 6.62 -1.63 25.59
C ASN A 150 5.59 -2.57 24.96
N LEU A 151 5.39 -3.77 25.53
CA LEU A 151 4.36 -4.72 25.08
C LEU A 151 2.96 -4.13 25.25
N GLY A 152 2.68 -3.52 26.41
CA GLY A 152 1.40 -2.85 26.69
C GLY A 152 1.14 -1.69 25.72
N LYS A 153 2.16 -0.88 25.43
CA LYS A 153 2.06 0.23 24.48
C LYS A 153 1.79 -0.27 23.06
N MET A 154 2.51 -1.30 22.61
CA MET A 154 2.28 -1.92 21.29
C MET A 154 0.84 -2.41 21.14
N GLU A 155 0.33 -3.11 22.15
CA GLU A 155 -1.05 -3.63 22.10
C GLU A 155 -2.07 -2.49 22.07
N THR A 156 -1.89 -1.43 22.84
CA THR A 156 -2.77 -0.24 22.83
C THR A 156 -2.82 0.39 21.44
N LEU A 157 -1.65 0.60 20.79
CA LEU A 157 -1.58 1.15 19.44
C LEU A 157 -2.30 0.27 18.41
N LEU A 158 -2.10 -1.06 18.49
CA LEU A 158 -2.76 -2.00 17.59
C LEU A 158 -4.27 -2.08 17.81
N LEU A 159 -4.73 -2.02 19.05
CA LEU A 159 -6.16 -1.96 19.35
C LEU A 159 -6.81 -0.72 18.75
N CYS A 160 -6.22 0.45 18.94
CA CYS A 160 -6.71 1.71 18.34
C CYS A 160 -6.74 1.64 16.82
N ALA A 161 -5.64 1.22 16.19
CA ALA A 161 -5.53 1.10 14.74
C ALA A 161 -6.58 0.14 14.15
N ARG A 162 -6.74 -1.03 14.78
CA ARG A 162 -7.69 -2.06 14.34
C ARG A 162 -9.14 -1.60 14.48
N GLN A 163 -9.50 -1.01 15.60
CA GLN A 163 -10.86 -0.53 15.84
C GLN A 163 -11.24 0.60 14.88
N PHE A 164 -10.34 1.53 14.64
CA PHE A 164 -10.62 2.62 13.72
C PHE A 164 -10.74 2.13 12.27
N LEU A 165 -9.80 1.28 11.81
CA LEU A 165 -9.87 0.69 10.47
C LEU A 165 -11.15 -0.14 10.28
N TRP A 166 -11.52 -0.95 11.29
CA TRP A 166 -12.75 -1.75 11.26
C TRP A 166 -14.02 -0.89 11.22
N SER A 167 -14.06 0.17 12.03
CA SER A 167 -15.16 1.14 12.02
C SER A 167 -15.30 1.81 10.66
N THR A 168 -14.17 2.21 10.05
CA THR A 168 -14.14 2.79 8.71
C THR A 168 -14.67 1.80 7.66
N ALA A 169 -14.23 0.53 7.71
CA ALA A 169 -14.68 -0.49 6.78
C ALA A 169 -16.20 -0.77 6.90
N LYS A 170 -16.74 -0.77 8.12
CA LYS A 170 -18.20 -0.85 8.33
C LYS A 170 -18.93 0.35 7.74
N GLY A 171 -18.34 1.55 7.82
CA GLY A 171 -18.91 2.77 7.26
C GLY A 171 -19.17 2.67 5.77
N TYR A 172 -18.34 1.97 5.00
CA TYR A 172 -18.58 1.72 3.57
C TYR A 172 -19.90 0.98 3.26
N GLN A 173 -20.38 0.18 4.20
CA GLN A 173 -21.67 -0.52 4.04
C GLN A 173 -22.87 0.37 4.39
N GLN A 174 -22.68 1.37 5.23
CA GLN A 174 -23.73 2.22 5.78
C GLN A 174 -23.89 3.52 5.02
N TYR A 175 -22.79 4.15 4.60
CA TYR A 175 -22.81 5.46 3.95
C TYR A 175 -22.87 5.31 2.43
N LYS A 176 -23.92 5.87 1.85
CA LYS A 176 -24.09 5.98 0.39
C LYS A 176 -23.37 7.20 -0.18
N ASP A 177 -23.01 8.14 0.69
CA ASP A 177 -22.35 9.38 0.33
C ASP A 177 -20.84 9.29 0.58
N ASP A 178 -20.06 9.51 -0.49
CA ASP A 178 -18.60 9.50 -0.46
C ASP A 178 -18.01 10.52 0.54
N SER A 179 -18.71 11.66 0.74
CA SER A 179 -18.23 12.72 1.64
C SER A 179 -18.06 12.26 3.09
N GLN A 180 -18.93 11.38 3.57
CA GLN A 180 -18.92 10.88 4.95
C GLN A 180 -17.85 9.83 5.21
N ILE A 181 -17.42 9.09 4.18
CA ILE A 181 -16.43 8.00 4.33
C ILE A 181 -15.02 8.40 3.91
N ARG A 182 -14.86 9.46 3.12
CA ARG A 182 -13.58 9.90 2.57
C ARG A 182 -12.57 10.28 3.65
N ASN A 183 -12.97 11.11 4.62
CA ASN A 183 -12.10 11.52 5.72
C ASN A 183 -11.71 10.35 6.63
N PRO A 184 -12.64 9.52 7.13
CA PRO A 184 -12.31 8.32 7.89
C PRO A 184 -11.36 7.38 7.14
N THR A 185 -11.53 7.20 5.83
CA THR A 185 -10.65 6.35 5.01
C THR A 185 -9.22 6.89 4.96
N SER A 186 -9.07 8.18 4.68
CA SER A 186 -7.75 8.83 4.65
C SER A 186 -7.09 8.81 6.03
N ALA A 187 -7.85 9.14 7.08
CA ALA A 187 -7.37 9.13 8.46
C ALA A 187 -6.98 7.73 8.93
N SER A 188 -7.73 6.68 8.56
CA SER A 188 -7.41 5.31 8.94
C SER A 188 -6.08 4.84 8.35
N LYS A 189 -5.79 5.20 7.10
CA LYS A 189 -4.50 4.90 6.48
C LYS A 189 -3.35 5.59 7.22
N VAL A 190 -3.45 6.88 7.50
CA VAL A 190 -2.41 7.64 8.22
C VAL A 190 -2.21 7.09 9.62
N MET A 191 -3.29 6.84 10.36
CA MET A 191 -3.25 6.31 11.71
C MET A 191 -2.59 4.93 11.77
N VAL A 192 -3.00 4.00 10.92
CA VAL A 192 -2.42 2.65 10.87
C VAL A 192 -0.94 2.70 10.54
N MET A 193 -0.53 3.58 9.61
CA MET A 193 0.88 3.72 9.25
C MET A 193 1.72 4.23 10.41
N ASN A 194 1.31 5.32 11.04
CA ASN A 194 2.07 5.93 12.13
C ASN A 194 2.14 5.02 13.36
N GLN A 195 1.02 4.44 13.75
CA GLN A 195 0.98 3.50 14.88
C GLN A 195 1.74 2.21 14.57
N GLY A 196 1.65 1.70 13.35
CA GLY A 196 2.38 0.50 12.93
C GLY A 196 3.89 0.69 12.92
N LEU A 197 4.39 1.85 12.50
CA LEU A 197 5.81 2.20 12.59
C LEU A 197 6.28 2.22 14.05
N GLU A 198 5.50 2.82 14.94
CA GLU A 198 5.81 2.85 16.38
C GLU A 198 5.80 1.45 17.00
N VAL A 199 4.85 0.60 16.61
CA VAL A 199 4.79 -0.81 17.05
C VAL A 199 6.07 -1.56 16.65
N ILE A 200 6.53 -1.40 15.42
CA ILE A 200 7.75 -2.06 14.95
C ILE A 200 8.99 -1.54 15.70
N ASP A 201 9.07 -0.24 15.93
CA ASP A 201 10.16 0.37 16.69
C ASP A 201 10.23 -0.18 18.12
N LEU A 202 9.09 -0.30 18.80
CA LEU A 202 8.99 -0.90 20.13
C LEU A 202 9.37 -2.39 20.10
N ALA A 203 8.93 -3.14 19.08
CA ALA A 203 9.31 -4.54 18.90
C ALA A 203 10.83 -4.71 18.73
N MET A 204 11.47 -3.85 17.94
CA MET A 204 12.92 -3.85 17.75
C MET A 204 13.68 -3.53 19.05
N ARG A 205 13.16 -2.62 19.88
CA ARG A 205 13.73 -2.30 21.20
C ARG A 205 13.66 -3.49 22.16
N ILE A 206 12.58 -4.27 22.14
CA ILE A 206 12.43 -5.49 22.96
C ILE A 206 13.43 -6.56 22.51
N VAL A 207 13.55 -6.78 21.22
CA VAL A 207 14.41 -7.83 20.64
C VAL A 207 15.90 -7.43 20.67
N GLY A 208 16.19 -6.14 20.74
CA GLY A 208 17.55 -5.60 20.76
C GLY A 208 18.30 -5.85 19.45
N ALA A 209 19.63 -6.02 19.53
CA ALA A 209 20.49 -6.17 18.35
C ALA A 209 20.07 -7.32 17.41
N LYS A 210 19.47 -8.39 17.94
CA LYS A 210 18.96 -9.51 17.15
C LYS A 210 17.83 -9.11 16.17
N SER A 211 17.20 -7.96 16.38
CA SER A 211 16.19 -7.41 15.47
C SER A 211 16.76 -7.04 14.09
N LEU A 212 18.07 -6.82 14.01
CA LEU A 212 18.78 -6.43 12.79
C LEU A 212 19.33 -7.62 11.99
N GLU A 213 19.30 -8.83 12.55
CA GLU A 213 19.80 -10.04 11.88
C GLU A 213 18.96 -10.36 10.64
N MET A 214 19.61 -10.52 9.48
CA MET A 214 18.94 -10.74 8.19
C MET A 214 18.18 -12.07 8.11
N ASN A 215 18.55 -13.06 8.91
CA ASN A 215 17.87 -14.36 9.03
C ASN A 215 16.62 -14.31 9.92
N ARG A 216 16.33 -13.16 10.56
CA ARG A 216 15.16 -12.94 11.40
C ARG A 216 14.12 -12.04 10.71
N PRO A 217 12.82 -12.19 11.01
CA PRO A 217 11.77 -11.50 10.25
C PRO A 217 11.67 -10.00 10.56
N LEU A 218 12.10 -9.54 11.74
CA LEU A 218 11.76 -8.21 12.24
C LEU A 218 12.39 -7.09 11.40
N GLN A 219 13.63 -7.27 10.92
CA GLN A 219 14.26 -6.32 9.99
C GLN A 219 13.48 -6.21 8.66
N ARG A 220 12.86 -7.31 8.20
CA ARG A 220 12.01 -7.29 7.01
C ARG A 220 10.72 -6.52 7.28
N TYR A 221 10.05 -6.76 8.40
CA TYR A 221 8.85 -6.02 8.79
C TYR A 221 9.14 -4.52 8.88
N TYR A 222 10.28 -4.13 9.44
CA TYR A 222 10.72 -2.73 9.48
C TYR A 222 10.87 -2.12 8.08
N ARG A 223 11.54 -2.82 7.16
CA ARG A 223 11.76 -2.34 5.80
C ARG A 223 10.44 -2.27 5.01
N ASP A 224 9.61 -3.30 5.10
CA ASP A 224 8.34 -3.39 4.39
C ASP A 224 7.36 -2.31 4.88
N MET A 225 7.30 -2.07 6.19
CA MET A 225 6.44 -1.04 6.76
C MET A 225 6.75 0.37 6.22
N ARG A 226 8.02 0.68 5.95
CA ARG A 226 8.42 1.98 5.41
C ARG A 226 7.81 2.29 4.05
N ALA A 227 7.56 1.28 3.23
CA ALA A 227 6.94 1.47 1.92
C ALA A 227 5.52 2.06 2.02
N GLY A 228 4.79 1.77 3.08
CA GLY A 228 3.44 2.28 3.31
C GLY A 228 3.33 3.79 3.45
N LEU A 229 4.42 4.48 3.83
CA LEU A 229 4.45 5.94 3.86
C LEU A 229 4.24 6.56 2.48
N HIS A 230 4.66 5.85 1.44
CA HIS A 230 4.63 6.29 0.05
C HIS A 230 3.43 5.76 -0.74
N ASN A 231 2.61 4.88 -0.14
CA ASN A 231 1.35 4.46 -0.75
C ASN A 231 0.27 5.55 -0.61
N PRO A 232 -0.57 5.73 -1.65
CA PRO A 232 -1.65 6.72 -1.60
C PRO A 232 -2.80 6.32 -0.65
N PRO A 233 -3.48 7.31 -0.04
CA PRO A 233 -3.07 8.69 0.00
C PRO A 233 -1.84 8.86 0.89
N MET A 234 -0.86 9.65 0.42
CA MET A 234 0.27 10.03 1.27
C MET A 234 -0.20 10.96 2.39
N GLU A 235 0.54 11.01 3.48
CA GLU A 235 0.12 11.69 4.70
C GLU A 235 -0.18 13.18 4.49
N ASP A 236 0.69 13.89 3.75
CA ASP A 236 0.51 15.29 3.38
C ASP A 236 -0.78 15.53 2.58
N ALA A 237 -1.05 14.67 1.61
CA ALA A 237 -2.27 14.73 0.81
C ALA A 237 -3.52 14.39 1.64
N ALA A 238 -3.42 13.41 2.52
CA ALA A 238 -4.52 13.04 3.41
C ALA A 238 -4.91 14.19 4.34
N TYR A 239 -3.94 14.80 5.02
CA TYR A 239 -4.21 15.94 5.90
C TYR A 239 -4.74 17.14 5.15
N THR A 240 -4.16 17.47 3.99
CA THR A 240 -4.64 18.59 3.17
C THR A 240 -6.09 18.39 2.73
N ASN A 241 -6.44 17.19 2.29
CA ASN A 241 -7.80 16.90 1.86
C ASN A 241 -8.82 16.94 3.01
N ILE A 242 -8.45 16.40 4.18
CA ILE A 242 -9.27 16.50 5.39
C ILE A 242 -9.44 17.95 5.80
N ALA A 243 -8.35 18.75 5.81
CA ALA A 243 -8.43 20.17 6.15
C ALA A 243 -9.40 20.93 5.22
N LYS A 244 -9.27 20.75 3.90
CA LYS A 244 -10.18 21.38 2.92
C LYS A 244 -11.63 21.01 3.17
N SER A 245 -11.94 19.76 3.47
CA SER A 245 -13.31 19.33 3.70
C SER A 245 -13.98 19.95 4.92
N ILE A 246 -13.20 20.39 5.92
CA ILE A 246 -13.73 21.08 7.11
C ILE A 246 -13.71 22.61 6.95
N THR A 247 -12.85 23.16 6.08
CA THR A 247 -12.82 24.61 5.81
C THR A 247 -13.83 25.02 4.73
N ASP A 248 -14.11 24.18 3.76
CA ASP A 248 -15.08 24.44 2.67
C ASP A 248 -16.55 24.37 3.16
N THR A 249 -16.75 24.00 4.43
CA THR A 249 -18.07 24.00 5.08
C THR A 249 -18.43 25.35 5.75
N PHE A 250 -17.52 26.29 5.74
CA PHE A 250 -17.72 27.67 6.23
C PHE A 250 -17.74 28.67 5.08
#